data_b82d7728ded5ca407c6ff608f4579f7b
#
_entry.id   b82d7728ded5ca407c6ff608f4579f7b
#
_cell.length_a   1.000
_cell.length_b   1.000
_cell.length_c   1.000
_cell.angle_alpha   90.00
_cell.angle_beta   90.00
_cell.angle_gamma   90.00
#
_symmetry.space_group_name_H-M   'P 1'
#
loop_
_entity.id
_entity.type
_entity.pdbx_description
1 polymer ?
#
loop_
_entity_poly.entity_id
_entity_poly.type
_entity_poly.pdbx_seq_one_letter_code
_entity_poly.pdbx_strand_id
1 'polypeptide(L)'
;MPVKNPKETFVYLLSHVRQGQEKMTTILDEMSKLAQHPEIKEALEARHFVNQKILSTLDEAFKMIGEKPVPVSNRLQEIFLEDFRKEFNEIQSPEAKRLFILAKLIHLFQLRVGEYVALIAAADMTGNYGVGVLLESCLADKLAFAERTRR
;
A
#
# COMPACT_ATOMS: atom_id res chain seq x y z
N MET A 1 -18.57 -5.33 -10.45
CA MET A 1 -17.99 -6.11 -11.55
C MET A 1 -18.19 -7.59 -11.27
N PRO A 2 -18.85 -8.33 -12.19
CA PRO A 2 -19.05 -9.76 -11.95
C PRO A 2 -17.73 -10.53 -12.16
N VAL A 3 -17.30 -11.22 -11.14
CA VAL A 3 -16.11 -12.06 -11.15
C VAL A 3 -16.59 -13.51 -11.25
N LYS A 4 -16.24 -14.19 -12.34
CA LYS A 4 -16.81 -15.49 -12.69
C LYS A 4 -15.90 -16.70 -12.43
N ASN A 5 -14.60 -16.50 -12.28
CA ASN A 5 -13.65 -17.61 -12.13
C ASN A 5 -12.40 -17.18 -11.37
N PRO A 6 -11.54 -18.14 -10.95
CA PRO A 6 -10.33 -17.81 -10.21
C PRO A 6 -9.39 -16.84 -10.92
N LYS A 7 -9.26 -16.94 -12.25
CA LYS A 7 -8.40 -16.03 -13.02
C LYS A 7 -8.90 -14.60 -12.92
N GLU A 8 -10.20 -14.37 -13.11
CA GLU A 8 -10.79 -13.05 -13.00
C GLU A 8 -10.68 -12.50 -11.57
N THR A 9 -10.85 -13.38 -10.58
CA THR A 9 -10.66 -13.02 -9.18
C THR A 9 -9.23 -12.54 -8.94
N PHE A 10 -8.25 -13.24 -9.47
CA PHE A 10 -6.84 -12.88 -9.31
C PHE A 10 -6.56 -11.51 -9.95
N VAL A 11 -7.03 -11.29 -11.18
CA VAL A 11 -6.88 -10.00 -11.86
C VAL A 11 -7.53 -8.87 -11.05
N TYR A 12 -8.71 -9.13 -10.50
CA TYR A 12 -9.40 -8.16 -9.65
C TYR A 12 -8.59 -7.81 -8.40
N LEU A 13 -8.09 -8.83 -7.69
CA LEU A 13 -7.28 -8.61 -6.49
C LEU A 13 -5.96 -7.90 -6.79
N LEU A 14 -5.30 -8.28 -7.88
CA LEU A 14 -4.07 -7.62 -8.31
C LEU A 14 -4.32 -6.16 -8.67
N SER A 15 -5.42 -5.88 -9.36
CA SER A 15 -5.84 -4.52 -9.70
C SER A 15 -6.13 -3.69 -8.46
N HIS A 16 -6.76 -4.31 -7.46
CA HIS A 16 -7.08 -3.67 -6.18
C HIS A 16 -5.79 -3.25 -5.45
N VAL A 17 -4.83 -4.16 -5.38
CA VAL A 17 -3.53 -3.88 -4.74
C VAL A 17 -2.78 -2.79 -5.51
N ARG A 18 -2.76 -2.86 -6.83
CA ARG A 18 -2.10 -1.84 -7.66
C ARG A 18 -2.71 -0.46 -7.47
N GLN A 19 -4.03 -0.36 -7.52
CA GLN A 19 -4.71 0.92 -7.33
C GLN A 19 -4.47 1.48 -5.93
N GLY A 20 -4.51 0.62 -4.92
CA GLY A 20 -4.19 1.03 -3.54
C GLY A 20 -2.76 1.52 -3.41
N GLN A 21 -1.82 0.87 -4.09
CA GLN A 21 -0.41 1.29 -4.10
C GLN A 21 -0.25 2.64 -4.80
N GLU A 22 -0.98 2.87 -5.88
CA GLU A 22 -0.99 4.15 -6.60
C GLU A 22 -1.54 5.28 -5.73
N LYS A 23 -2.66 5.05 -5.05
CA LYS A 23 -3.26 6.03 -4.14
C LYS A 23 -2.40 6.29 -2.91
N MET A 24 -1.55 5.34 -2.54
CA MET A 24 -0.61 5.50 -1.43
C MET A 24 0.31 6.71 -1.64
N THR A 25 0.69 7.00 -2.87
CA THR A 25 1.50 8.18 -3.21
C THR A 25 0.84 9.46 -2.71
N THR A 26 -0.46 9.61 -2.96
CA THR A 26 -1.22 10.78 -2.52
C THR A 26 -1.28 10.87 -1.00
N ILE A 27 -1.52 9.73 -0.35
CA ILE A 27 -1.60 9.66 1.12
C ILE A 27 -0.27 10.05 1.76
N LEU A 28 0.83 9.49 1.25
CA LEU A 28 2.17 9.80 1.77
C LEU A 28 2.54 11.26 1.57
N ASP A 29 2.19 11.83 0.41
CA ASP A 29 2.41 13.25 0.15
C ASP A 29 1.66 14.13 1.15
N GLU A 30 0.40 13.81 1.40
CA GLU A 30 -0.42 14.57 2.34
C GLU A 30 0.13 14.48 3.76
N MET A 31 0.48 13.27 4.21
CA MET A 31 1.07 13.08 5.53
C MET A 31 2.41 13.81 5.66
N SER A 32 3.22 13.79 4.60
CA SER A 32 4.51 14.49 4.58
C SER A 32 4.33 16.01 4.76
N LYS A 33 3.33 16.58 4.11
CA LYS A 33 3.02 18.00 4.25
C LYS A 33 2.54 18.37 5.65
N LEU A 34 1.84 17.47 6.31
CA LEU A 34 1.33 17.68 7.66
C LEU A 34 2.38 17.41 8.74
N ALA A 35 3.39 16.60 8.42
CA ALA A 35 4.43 16.25 9.38
C ALA A 35 5.34 17.47 9.61
N GLN A 36 5.41 17.92 10.86
CA GLN A 36 6.26 19.05 11.26
C GLN A 36 7.63 18.59 11.75
N HIS A 37 7.78 17.29 12.01
CA HIS A 37 9.01 16.73 12.53
C HIS A 37 9.90 16.24 11.36
N PRO A 38 11.16 16.74 11.24
CA PRO A 38 12.02 16.40 10.10
C PRO A 38 12.27 14.91 9.91
N GLU A 39 12.40 14.14 10.99
CA GLU A 39 12.64 12.70 10.91
C GLU A 39 11.46 11.96 10.31
N ILE A 40 10.22 12.35 10.66
CA ILE A 40 9.02 11.75 10.11
C ILE A 40 8.90 12.09 8.62
N LYS A 41 9.17 13.36 8.28
CA LYS A 41 9.12 13.81 6.90
C LYS A 41 10.10 13.05 6.03
N GLU A 42 11.34 12.88 6.50
CA GLU A 42 12.37 12.14 5.80
C GLU A 42 11.96 10.67 5.60
N ALA A 43 11.40 10.03 6.65
CA ALA A 43 10.93 8.66 6.56
C ALA A 43 9.80 8.51 5.54
N LEU A 44 8.90 9.48 5.47
CA LEU A 44 7.80 9.47 4.49
C LEU A 44 8.29 9.64 3.07
N GLU A 45 9.29 10.50 2.85
CA GLU A 45 9.90 10.69 1.53
C GLU A 45 10.62 9.43 1.05
N ALA A 46 11.33 8.73 1.94
CA ALA A 46 11.98 7.46 1.62
C ALA A 46 10.93 6.38 1.29
N ARG A 47 9.83 6.36 2.01
CA ARG A 47 8.72 5.43 1.76
C ARG A 47 8.08 5.68 0.40
N HIS A 48 7.99 6.93 -0.02
CA HIS A 48 7.49 7.30 -1.34
C HIS A 48 8.35 6.67 -2.45
N PHE A 49 9.66 6.70 -2.30
CA PHE A 49 10.59 6.09 -3.27
C PHE A 49 10.35 4.58 -3.38
N VAL A 50 10.24 3.88 -2.24
CA VAL A 50 9.95 2.44 -2.21
C VAL A 50 8.60 2.15 -2.86
N ASN A 51 7.61 3.00 -2.63
CA ASN A 51 6.29 2.88 -3.23
C ASN A 51 6.34 2.90 -4.75
N GLN A 52 7.14 3.80 -5.34
CA GLN A 52 7.30 3.88 -6.79
C GLN A 52 7.93 2.60 -7.37
N LYS A 53 8.90 2.04 -6.69
CA LYS A 53 9.52 0.78 -7.07
C LYS A 53 8.51 -0.36 -7.08
N ILE A 54 7.68 -0.44 -6.06
CA ILE A 54 6.65 -1.46 -5.94
C ILE A 54 5.60 -1.33 -7.05
N LEU A 55 5.18 -0.10 -7.37
CA LEU A 55 4.25 0.14 -8.48
C LEU A 55 4.80 -0.39 -9.80
N SER A 56 6.08 -0.13 -10.07
CA SER A 56 6.74 -0.64 -11.27
C SER A 56 6.71 -2.18 -11.32
N THR A 57 6.97 -2.83 -10.19
CA THR A 57 6.93 -4.29 -10.10
C THR A 57 5.52 -4.84 -10.33
N LEU A 58 4.50 -4.16 -9.81
CA LEU A 58 3.10 -4.56 -10.04
C LEU A 58 2.71 -4.43 -11.52
N ASP A 59 3.18 -3.39 -12.20
CA ASP A 59 2.96 -3.24 -13.64
C ASP A 59 3.59 -4.40 -14.41
N GLU A 60 4.78 -4.84 -14.00
CA GLU A 60 5.43 -5.99 -14.58
C GLU A 60 4.64 -7.28 -14.36
N ALA A 61 4.05 -7.44 -13.17
CA ALA A 61 3.19 -8.57 -12.86
C ALA A 61 2.01 -8.66 -13.85
N PHE A 62 1.37 -7.53 -14.17
CA PHE A 62 0.30 -7.50 -15.17
C PHE A 62 0.80 -7.92 -16.55
N LYS A 63 1.99 -7.49 -16.95
CA LYS A 63 2.57 -7.90 -18.22
C LYS A 63 2.80 -9.41 -18.28
N MET A 64 3.27 -10.00 -17.19
CA MET A 64 3.53 -11.44 -17.11
C MET A 64 2.28 -12.29 -17.32
N ILE A 65 1.14 -11.85 -16.82
CA ILE A 65 -0.12 -12.58 -16.98
C ILE A 65 -0.89 -12.19 -18.24
N GLY A 66 -0.40 -11.20 -18.99
CA GLY A 66 -1.02 -10.73 -20.22
C GLY A 66 -2.36 -10.03 -20.02
N GLU A 67 -2.55 -9.42 -18.86
CA GLU A 67 -3.81 -8.76 -18.50
C GLU A 67 -3.57 -7.28 -18.19
N LYS A 68 -4.63 -6.49 -18.29
CA LYS A 68 -4.61 -5.08 -17.92
C LYS A 68 -5.36 -4.89 -16.60
N PRO A 69 -4.97 -3.86 -15.80
CA PRO A 69 -5.73 -3.53 -14.60
C PRO A 69 -7.19 -3.24 -14.93
N VAL A 70 -8.09 -3.70 -14.07
CA VAL A 70 -9.52 -3.43 -14.18
C VAL A 70 -9.93 -2.38 -13.15
N PRO A 71 -11.02 -1.62 -13.41
CA PRO A 71 -11.52 -0.65 -12.43
C PRO A 71 -11.95 -1.34 -11.14
N VAL A 72 -11.52 -0.80 -10.01
CA VAL A 72 -11.83 -1.36 -8.68
C VAL A 72 -12.13 -0.21 -7.71
N SER A 73 -12.76 -0.54 -6.58
CA SER A 73 -13.03 0.41 -5.51
C SER A 73 -12.01 0.23 -4.39
N ASN A 74 -11.46 1.35 -3.89
CA ASN A 74 -10.59 1.38 -2.71
C ASN A 74 -11.24 2.21 -1.61
N ARG A 75 -12.50 1.95 -1.36
CA ARG A 75 -13.29 2.71 -0.39
C ARG A 75 -12.69 2.66 1.02
N LEU A 76 -12.13 1.52 1.41
CA LEU A 76 -11.51 1.40 2.73
C LEU A 76 -10.36 2.39 2.91
N GLN A 77 -9.53 2.54 1.89
CA GLN A 77 -8.41 3.48 1.90
C GLN A 77 -8.89 4.92 1.89
N GLU A 78 -9.95 5.21 1.15
CA GLU A 78 -10.56 6.55 1.12
C GLU A 78 -11.14 6.92 2.49
N ILE A 79 -11.83 5.99 3.15
CA ILE A 79 -12.36 6.19 4.49
C ILE A 79 -11.23 6.38 5.50
N PHE A 80 -10.17 5.61 5.38
CA PHE A 80 -8.99 5.76 6.23
C PHE A 80 -8.43 7.18 6.15
N LEU A 81 -8.30 7.72 4.94
CA LEU A 81 -7.75 9.06 4.73
C LEU A 81 -8.69 10.14 5.26
N GLU A 82 -10.01 10.00 5.06
CA GLU A 82 -11.01 10.93 5.59
C GLU A 82 -10.95 10.96 7.12
N ASP A 83 -10.93 9.81 7.75
CA ASP A 83 -10.84 9.70 9.21
C ASP A 83 -9.52 10.28 9.72
N PHE A 84 -8.42 10.03 9.01
CA PHE A 84 -7.13 10.59 9.36
C PHE A 84 -7.18 12.12 9.38
N ARG A 85 -7.72 12.73 8.33
CA ARG A 85 -7.81 14.20 8.25
C ARG A 85 -8.65 14.78 9.38
N LYS A 86 -9.79 14.16 9.64
CA LYS A 86 -10.71 14.62 10.68
C LYS A 86 -10.08 14.53 12.07
N GLU A 87 -9.53 13.37 12.40
CA GLU A 87 -8.93 13.15 13.71
C GLU A 87 -7.66 13.99 13.90
N PHE A 88 -6.84 14.12 12.85
CA PHE A 88 -5.61 14.90 12.91
C PHE A 88 -5.90 16.37 13.24
N ASN A 89 -6.97 16.92 12.67
CA ASN A 89 -7.35 18.33 12.93
C ASN A 89 -7.83 18.57 14.37
N GLU A 90 -8.26 17.53 15.06
CA GLU A 90 -8.69 17.62 16.45
C GLU A 90 -7.52 17.59 17.44
N ILE A 91 -6.33 17.19 16.97
CA ILE A 91 -5.14 17.09 17.83
C ILE A 91 -4.40 18.42 17.80
N GLN A 92 -4.13 19.00 18.97
CA GLN A 92 -3.55 20.33 19.06
C GLN A 92 -2.05 20.34 19.41
N SER A 93 -1.57 19.33 20.12
CA SER A 93 -0.17 19.23 20.52
C SER A 93 0.69 18.70 19.36
N PRO A 94 1.83 19.34 19.03
CA PRO A 94 2.76 18.80 18.01
C PRO A 94 3.25 17.39 18.32
N GLU A 95 3.51 17.11 19.59
CA GLU A 95 3.95 15.79 20.03
C GLU A 95 2.85 14.73 19.85
N ALA A 96 1.61 15.09 20.18
CA ALA A 96 0.47 14.21 19.99
C ALA A 96 0.22 13.97 18.49
N LYS A 97 0.38 14.98 17.65
CA LYS A 97 0.28 14.85 16.20
C LYS A 97 1.32 13.87 15.65
N ARG A 98 2.55 13.96 16.14
CA ARG A 98 3.62 13.04 15.76
C ARG A 98 3.26 11.60 16.08
N LEU A 99 2.79 11.35 17.32
CA LEU A 99 2.37 10.00 17.74
C LEU A 99 1.22 9.50 16.89
N PHE A 100 0.27 10.37 16.57
CA PHE A 100 -0.88 10.01 15.74
C PHE A 100 -0.46 9.58 14.33
N ILE A 101 0.44 10.36 13.69
CA ILE A 101 0.96 10.04 12.36
C ILE A 101 1.66 8.69 12.39
N LEU A 102 2.52 8.42 13.37
CA LEU A 102 3.23 7.16 13.49
C LEU A 102 2.27 5.98 13.66
N ALA A 103 1.27 6.13 14.52
CA ALA A 103 0.27 5.09 14.75
C ALA A 103 -0.53 4.77 13.47
N LYS A 104 -0.92 5.81 12.73
CA LYS A 104 -1.67 5.63 11.49
C LYS A 104 -0.83 5.04 10.37
N LEU A 105 0.45 5.37 10.31
CA LEU A 105 1.37 4.76 9.35
C LEU A 105 1.52 3.25 9.60
N ILE A 106 1.66 2.86 10.87
CA ILE A 106 1.75 1.45 11.24
C ILE A 106 0.46 0.71 10.87
N HIS A 107 -0.68 1.30 11.18
CA HIS A 107 -1.99 0.72 10.86
C HIS A 107 -2.14 0.52 9.34
N LEU A 108 -1.85 1.54 8.56
CA LEU A 108 -1.93 1.47 7.10
C LEU A 108 -0.97 0.43 6.54
N PHE A 109 0.24 0.36 7.09
CA PHE A 109 1.24 -0.61 6.69
C PHE A 109 0.74 -2.04 6.90
N GLN A 110 0.18 -2.35 8.07
CA GLN A 110 -0.33 -3.69 8.35
C GLN A 110 -1.49 -4.07 7.44
N LEU A 111 -2.36 -3.11 7.13
CA LEU A 111 -3.46 -3.33 6.19
C LEU A 111 -2.92 -3.73 4.81
N ARG A 112 -1.89 -3.03 4.33
CA ARG A 112 -1.27 -3.32 3.03
C ARG A 112 -0.55 -4.67 3.04
N VAL A 113 0.17 -5.00 4.11
CA VAL A 113 0.83 -6.30 4.25
C VAL A 113 -0.18 -7.44 4.11
N GLY A 114 -1.33 -7.32 4.77
CA GLY A 114 -2.40 -8.32 4.68
C GLY A 114 -2.88 -8.52 3.25
N GLU A 115 -3.02 -7.46 2.49
CA GLU A 115 -3.43 -7.54 1.08
C GLU A 115 -2.40 -8.28 0.23
N TYR A 116 -1.11 -8.04 0.44
CA TYR A 116 -0.04 -8.74 -0.29
C TYR A 116 0.00 -10.22 0.08
N VAL A 117 -0.15 -10.57 1.36
CA VAL A 117 -0.17 -11.96 1.80
C VAL A 117 -1.31 -12.71 1.12
N ALA A 118 -2.51 -12.13 1.09
CA ALA A 118 -3.66 -12.73 0.43
C ALA A 118 -3.43 -12.89 -1.07
N LEU A 119 -2.83 -11.89 -1.71
CA LEU A 119 -2.59 -11.91 -3.14
C LEU A 119 -1.54 -12.96 -3.54
N ILE A 120 -0.49 -13.13 -2.73
CA ILE A 120 0.53 -14.17 -2.95
C ILE A 120 -0.11 -15.56 -2.89
N ALA A 121 -0.96 -15.80 -1.89
CA ALA A 121 -1.70 -17.06 -1.78
C ALA A 121 -2.58 -17.29 -3.01
N ALA A 122 -3.26 -16.25 -3.49
CA ALA A 122 -4.09 -16.32 -4.69
C ALA A 122 -3.26 -16.64 -5.95
N ALA A 123 -2.06 -16.06 -6.06
CA ALA A 123 -1.15 -16.33 -7.17
C ALA A 123 -0.76 -17.80 -7.20
N ASP A 124 -0.42 -18.38 -6.05
CA ASP A 124 -0.05 -19.78 -5.94
C ASP A 124 -1.24 -20.69 -6.29
N MET A 125 -2.42 -20.37 -5.80
CA MET A 125 -3.63 -21.15 -6.04
C MET A 125 -4.08 -21.13 -7.50
N THR A 126 -3.73 -20.10 -8.25
CA THR A 126 -4.09 -19.96 -9.67
C THR A 126 -2.95 -20.36 -10.61
N GLY A 127 -1.83 -20.85 -10.08
CA GLY A 127 -0.68 -21.29 -10.87
C GLY A 127 0.17 -20.17 -11.43
N ASN A 128 -0.01 -18.94 -10.94
CA ASN A 128 0.78 -17.77 -11.36
C ASN A 128 2.04 -17.60 -10.49
N TYR A 129 2.89 -18.63 -10.47
CA TYR A 129 4.04 -18.71 -9.56
C TYR A 129 5.06 -17.61 -9.80
N GLY A 130 5.30 -17.24 -11.07
CA GLY A 130 6.22 -16.14 -11.39
C GLY A 130 5.76 -14.81 -10.81
N VAL A 131 4.45 -14.54 -10.90
CA VAL A 131 3.86 -13.35 -10.29
C VAL A 131 3.95 -13.42 -8.77
N GLY A 132 3.73 -14.61 -8.19
CA GLY A 132 3.88 -14.82 -6.76
C GLY A 132 5.26 -14.43 -6.27
N VAL A 133 6.32 -14.78 -7.01
CA VAL A 133 7.69 -14.41 -6.68
C VAL A 133 7.88 -12.90 -6.70
N LEU A 134 7.33 -12.20 -7.70
CA LEU A 134 7.40 -10.73 -7.75
C LEU A 134 6.69 -10.09 -6.56
N LEU A 135 5.52 -10.62 -6.19
CA LEU A 135 4.75 -10.11 -5.06
C LEU A 135 5.47 -10.34 -3.73
N GLU A 136 6.12 -11.50 -3.58
CA GLU A 136 6.96 -11.77 -2.40
C GLU A 136 8.09 -10.77 -2.29
N SER A 137 8.71 -10.41 -3.42
CA SER A 137 9.75 -9.38 -3.46
C SER A 137 9.20 -8.02 -3.00
N CYS A 138 8.01 -7.63 -3.45
CA CYS A 138 7.36 -6.40 -2.99
C CYS A 138 7.11 -6.41 -1.49
N LEU A 139 6.62 -7.53 -0.97
CA LEU A 139 6.35 -7.69 0.46
C LEU A 139 7.64 -7.62 1.27
N ALA A 140 8.70 -8.28 0.80
CA ALA A 140 10.00 -8.25 1.46
C ALA A 140 10.56 -6.82 1.52
N ASP A 141 10.44 -6.05 0.45
CA ASP A 141 10.86 -4.64 0.41
C ASP A 141 10.08 -3.80 1.43
N LYS A 142 8.76 -4.02 1.53
CA LYS A 142 7.93 -3.32 2.52
C LYS A 142 8.33 -3.67 3.94
N LEU A 143 8.54 -4.95 4.23
CA LEU A 143 8.90 -5.42 5.57
C LEU A 143 10.28 -4.92 5.99
N ALA A 144 11.25 -4.97 5.08
CA ALA A 144 12.59 -4.47 5.34
C ALA A 144 12.58 -2.97 5.63
N PHE A 145 11.80 -2.21 4.86
CA PHE A 145 11.67 -0.77 5.05
C PHE A 145 11.03 -0.44 6.39
N ALA A 146 9.97 -1.15 6.77
CA ALA A 146 9.29 -0.94 8.06
C ALA A 146 10.23 -1.22 9.23
N GLU A 147 11.05 -2.26 9.13
CA GLU A 147 12.04 -2.58 10.16
C GLU A 147 13.04 -1.44 10.36
N ARG A 148 13.54 -0.85 9.28
CA ARG A 148 14.46 0.31 9.34
C ARG A 148 13.78 1.53 9.96
N THR A 149 12.52 1.75 9.64
CA THR A 149 11.78 2.92 10.10
C THR A 149 11.45 2.87 11.59
N ARG A 150 11.35 1.67 12.16
CA ARG A 150 11.11 1.48 13.61
C ARG A 150 12.30 1.89 14.46
N ARG A 151 13.47 1.84 13.90
CA ARG A 151 14.71 2.18 14.60
C ARG A 151 14.97 3.68 14.47
#